data_af6ad6dd5f5a85a662943d6b970ff903
#
_entry.id   af6ad6dd5f5a85a662943d6b970ff903
#
_cell.length_a   1.000
_cell.length_b   1.000
_cell.length_c   1.000
_cell.angle_alpha   90.00
_cell.angle_beta   90.00
_cell.angle_gamma   90.00
#
_symmetry.space_group_name_H-M   'P 1'
#
loop_
_entity.id
_entity.type
_entity.pdbx_description
1 polymer ?
#
loop_
_entity_poly.entity_id
_entity_poly.type
_entity_poly.pdbx_seq_one_letter_code
_entity_poly.pdbx_strand_id
1 'polypeptide(L)'
;MKLFDVYPVNAIEIQKGQGSYVFDANGTKYLDLYGGHAVISIGHTNPHYVNRLTEQLQNLGFYSNSIEIPIQKQVASLLGEVSGKTNYQLFLCNSGAEANENALKLASFYNNRKKIIAFKNAFHGRTSLAVAATDNPKIVAPVNETDNVVFLPFNDEAALEQAFADFGN
;
A
#
# COMPACT_ATOMS: atom_id res chain seq x y z
N MET A 1 -19.39 -21.64 -0.09
CA MET A 1 -18.01 -21.47 -0.58
C MET A 1 -17.09 -21.29 0.63
N LYS A 2 -15.84 -21.68 0.51
CA LYS A 2 -14.81 -21.40 1.53
C LYS A 2 -13.91 -20.25 1.03
N LEU A 3 -13.29 -19.51 1.95
CA LEU A 3 -12.25 -18.54 1.58
C LEU A 3 -11.06 -19.28 0.99
N PHE A 4 -10.40 -18.66 0.02
CA PHE A 4 -9.18 -19.21 -0.56
C PHE A 4 -8.03 -19.08 0.45
N ASP A 5 -7.29 -20.16 0.68
CA ASP A 5 -6.20 -20.20 1.64
C ASP A 5 -4.93 -19.62 1.01
N VAL A 6 -4.69 -18.32 1.27
CA VAL A 6 -3.57 -17.56 0.67
C VAL A 6 -2.37 -17.47 1.61
N TYR A 7 -2.62 -17.42 2.92
CA TYR A 7 -1.59 -17.29 3.95
C TYR A 7 -2.10 -17.85 5.30
N PRO A 8 -1.20 -18.25 6.20
CA PRO A 8 -1.59 -18.79 7.50
C PRO A 8 -2.37 -17.74 8.31
N VAL A 9 -3.51 -18.15 8.86
CA VAL A 9 -4.38 -17.32 9.69
C VAL A 9 -4.25 -17.76 11.15
N ASN A 10 -4.11 -16.81 12.07
CA ASN A 10 -4.17 -17.08 13.50
C ASN A 10 -5.61 -17.45 13.91
N ALA A 11 -5.76 -18.45 14.79
CA ALA A 11 -7.04 -18.94 15.25
C ALA A 11 -7.70 -18.05 16.32
N ILE A 12 -7.68 -16.72 16.12
CA ILE A 12 -8.34 -15.75 16.99
C ILE A 12 -9.43 -15.06 16.19
N GLU A 13 -10.69 -15.19 16.62
CA GLU A 13 -11.83 -14.55 15.96
C GLU A 13 -12.10 -13.17 16.54
N ILE A 14 -11.48 -12.14 15.99
CA ILE A 14 -11.71 -10.75 16.38
C ILE A 14 -13.04 -10.27 15.84
N GLN A 15 -13.94 -9.81 16.72
CA GLN A 15 -15.28 -9.36 16.37
C GLN A 15 -15.52 -7.88 16.63
N LYS A 16 -14.77 -7.25 17.53
CA LYS A 16 -14.97 -5.86 17.95
C LYS A 16 -13.63 -5.17 18.14
N GLY A 17 -13.57 -3.88 17.83
CA GLY A 17 -12.44 -3.02 18.15
C GLY A 17 -12.90 -1.71 18.80
N GLN A 18 -12.11 -1.15 19.71
CA GLN A 18 -12.35 0.15 20.34
C GLN A 18 -11.03 0.80 20.75
N GLY A 19 -10.70 1.94 20.18
CA GLY A 19 -9.41 2.61 20.43
C GLY A 19 -8.25 1.67 20.08
N SER A 20 -7.35 1.43 21.03
CA SER A 20 -6.19 0.54 20.86
C SER A 20 -6.48 -0.92 21.29
N TYR A 21 -7.72 -1.33 21.38
CA TYR A 21 -8.09 -2.66 21.83
C TYR A 21 -9.00 -3.37 20.83
N VAL A 22 -8.82 -4.70 20.75
CA VAL A 22 -9.71 -5.60 20.02
C VAL A 22 -10.25 -6.66 20.96
N PHE A 23 -11.38 -7.27 20.58
CA PHE A 23 -12.10 -8.24 21.40
C PHE A 23 -12.47 -9.45 20.53
N ASP A 24 -12.27 -10.66 21.07
CA ASP A 24 -12.69 -11.88 20.42
C ASP A 24 -14.19 -12.20 20.65
N ALA A 25 -14.63 -13.33 20.10
CA ALA A 25 -15.99 -13.82 20.23
C ALA A 25 -16.43 -14.08 21.68
N ASN A 26 -15.47 -14.36 22.58
CA ASN A 26 -15.72 -14.61 24.00
C ASN A 26 -15.66 -13.33 24.85
N GLY A 27 -15.40 -12.18 24.22
CA GLY A 27 -15.23 -10.91 24.93
C GLY A 27 -13.83 -10.71 25.54
N THR A 28 -12.87 -11.58 25.24
CA THR A 28 -11.49 -11.41 25.70
C THR A 28 -10.90 -10.15 25.05
N LYS A 29 -10.31 -9.30 25.88
CA LYS A 29 -9.73 -8.02 25.47
C LYS A 29 -8.24 -8.17 25.18
N TYR A 30 -7.80 -7.73 24.01
CA TYR A 30 -6.40 -7.71 23.60
C TYR A 30 -5.96 -6.27 23.31
N LEU A 31 -4.74 -5.92 23.75
CA LEU A 31 -4.09 -4.68 23.32
C LEU A 31 -3.59 -4.89 21.88
N ASP A 32 -4.09 -4.08 20.96
CA ASP A 32 -3.71 -4.15 19.55
C ASP A 32 -2.49 -3.28 19.26
N LEU A 33 -1.31 -3.87 19.31
CA LEU A 33 -0.05 -3.24 18.90
C LEU A 33 0.27 -3.45 17.40
N TYR A 34 -0.59 -4.20 16.70
CA TYR A 34 -0.44 -4.51 15.29
C TYR A 34 -1.21 -3.53 14.38
N GLY A 35 -2.35 -3.04 14.86
CA GLY A 35 -3.19 -2.07 14.15
C GLY A 35 -3.64 -2.51 12.77
N GLY A 36 -3.81 -3.83 12.55
CA GLY A 36 -4.18 -4.39 11.24
C GLY A 36 -3.19 -3.96 10.13
N HIS A 37 -1.94 -4.37 10.21
CA HIS A 37 -0.83 -3.89 9.36
C HIS A 37 -0.59 -2.38 9.45
N ALA A 38 -0.72 -1.81 10.63
CA ALA A 38 -0.59 -0.36 10.91
C ALA A 38 -1.60 0.54 10.14
N VAL A 39 -2.72 -0.02 9.69
CA VAL A 39 -3.75 0.73 8.94
C VAL A 39 -4.66 1.54 9.86
N ILE A 40 -4.97 1.02 11.07
CA ILE A 40 -5.90 1.67 12.01
C ILE A 40 -5.14 2.64 12.96
N SER A 41 -4.43 3.60 12.38
CA SER A 41 -3.60 4.55 13.14
C SER A 41 -4.38 5.48 14.07
N ILE A 42 -5.66 5.75 13.80
CA ILE A 42 -6.56 6.58 14.62
C ILE A 42 -7.31 5.78 15.69
N GLY A 43 -7.06 4.48 15.80
CA GLY A 43 -7.78 3.56 16.67
C GLY A 43 -9.07 3.02 16.08
N HIS A 44 -9.46 1.84 16.56
CA HIS A 44 -10.70 1.17 16.14
C HIS A 44 -11.94 1.97 16.50
N THR A 45 -12.91 2.02 15.61
CA THR A 45 -14.23 2.67 15.81
C THR A 45 -14.13 4.13 16.30
N ASN A 46 -13.15 4.89 15.83
CA ASN A 46 -13.06 6.32 16.13
C ASN A 46 -14.37 7.02 15.75
N PRO A 47 -15.05 7.70 16.69
CA PRO A 47 -16.40 8.22 16.44
C PRO A 47 -16.45 9.26 15.31
N HIS A 48 -15.44 10.13 15.22
CA HIS A 48 -15.37 11.12 14.15
C HIS A 48 -15.24 10.45 12.78
N TYR A 49 -14.38 9.47 12.66
CA TYR A 49 -14.18 8.70 11.42
C TYR A 49 -15.45 7.95 11.01
N VAL A 50 -16.08 7.24 11.97
CA VAL A 50 -17.33 6.51 11.72
C VAL A 50 -18.45 7.44 11.25
N ASN A 51 -18.62 8.59 11.93
CA ASN A 51 -19.64 9.55 11.58
C ASN A 51 -19.42 10.15 10.18
N ARG A 52 -18.18 10.52 9.84
CA ARG A 52 -17.85 11.06 8.52
C ARG A 52 -18.10 10.06 7.40
N LEU A 53 -17.74 8.79 7.60
CA LEU A 53 -18.03 7.73 6.62
C LEU A 53 -19.54 7.51 6.46
N THR A 54 -20.29 7.44 7.57
CA THR A 54 -21.73 7.24 7.55
C THR A 54 -22.43 8.38 6.80
N GLU A 55 -22.08 9.62 7.09
CA GLU A 55 -22.60 10.81 6.42
C GLU A 55 -22.31 10.76 4.91
N GLN A 56 -21.08 10.44 4.52
CA GLN A 56 -20.71 10.34 3.10
C GLN A 56 -21.47 9.22 2.38
N LEU A 57 -21.62 8.06 3.01
CA LEU A 57 -22.38 6.93 2.43
C LEU A 57 -23.86 7.23 2.26
N GLN A 58 -24.45 8.01 3.16
CA GLN A 58 -25.85 8.46 3.05
C GLN A 58 -26.05 9.46 1.89
N ASN A 59 -25.01 10.23 1.55
CA ASN A 59 -25.08 11.20 0.46
C ASN A 59 -24.67 10.57 -0.89
N LEU A 60 -23.47 9.98 -0.95
CA LEU A 60 -22.92 9.36 -2.17
C LEU A 60 -21.80 8.38 -1.80
N GLY A 61 -22.08 7.08 -1.86
CA GLY A 61 -21.09 6.04 -1.55
C GLY A 61 -20.05 5.83 -2.66
N PHE A 62 -20.49 5.94 -3.93
CA PHE A 62 -19.62 5.77 -5.10
C PHE A 62 -20.21 6.46 -6.32
N TYR A 63 -19.33 6.95 -7.18
CA TYR A 63 -19.64 7.35 -8.56
C TYR A 63 -18.46 7.11 -9.49
N SER A 64 -18.63 7.37 -10.79
CA SER A 64 -17.61 7.13 -11.81
C SER A 64 -16.40 8.07 -11.68
N ASN A 65 -15.18 7.52 -11.93
CA ASN A 65 -13.94 8.32 -12.02
C ASN A 65 -13.92 9.32 -13.21
N SER A 66 -14.88 9.26 -14.12
CA SER A 66 -15.02 10.21 -15.23
C SER A 66 -15.80 11.46 -14.85
N ILE A 67 -16.26 11.57 -13.60
CA ILE A 67 -17.00 12.72 -13.07
C ILE A 67 -16.24 13.32 -11.89
N GLU A 68 -16.21 14.63 -11.80
CA GLU A 68 -15.59 15.32 -10.66
C GLU A 68 -16.33 15.06 -9.35
N ILE A 69 -15.58 14.61 -8.36
CA ILE A 69 -16.08 14.40 -6.99
C ILE A 69 -15.35 15.40 -6.08
N PRO A 70 -16.07 16.40 -5.50
CA PRO A 70 -15.43 17.49 -4.75
C PRO A 70 -14.55 17.03 -3.58
N ILE A 71 -14.92 15.95 -2.89
CA ILE A 71 -14.15 15.42 -1.77
C ILE A 71 -12.75 14.91 -2.18
N GLN A 72 -12.57 14.46 -3.43
CA GLN A 72 -11.25 14.07 -3.93
C GLN A 72 -10.32 15.29 -4.06
N LYS A 73 -10.85 16.42 -4.53
CA LYS A 73 -10.11 17.69 -4.61
C LYS A 73 -9.73 18.20 -3.22
N GLN A 74 -10.64 18.09 -2.25
CA GLN A 74 -10.37 18.45 -0.86
C GLN A 74 -9.25 17.59 -0.24
N VAL A 75 -9.26 16.29 -0.49
CA VAL A 75 -8.19 15.37 -0.03
C VAL A 75 -6.85 15.75 -0.66
N ALA A 76 -6.82 16.04 -1.96
CA ALA A 76 -5.59 16.44 -2.66
C ALA A 76 -5.01 17.75 -2.08
N SER A 77 -5.86 18.76 -1.86
CA SER A 77 -5.44 20.02 -1.23
C SER A 77 -4.88 19.81 0.17
N LEU A 78 -5.63 19.11 1.02
CA LEU A 78 -5.23 18.85 2.40
C LEU A 78 -3.92 18.05 2.50
N LEU A 79 -3.77 17.01 1.67
CA LEU A 79 -2.51 16.24 1.63
C LEU A 79 -1.33 17.09 1.15
N GLY A 80 -1.55 17.95 0.16
CA GLY A 80 -0.55 18.91 -0.30
C GLY A 80 -0.10 19.86 0.82
N GLU A 81 -1.04 20.42 1.55
CA GLU A 81 -0.78 21.33 2.68
C GLU A 81 -0.02 20.62 3.81
N VAL A 82 -0.53 19.48 4.29
CA VAL A 82 0.07 18.76 5.43
C VAL A 82 1.46 18.22 5.11
N SER A 83 1.68 17.77 3.86
CA SER A 83 2.99 17.27 3.42
C SER A 83 3.98 18.36 2.98
N GLY A 84 3.52 19.60 2.80
CA GLY A 84 4.31 20.68 2.19
C GLY A 84 4.59 20.48 0.69
N LYS A 85 3.79 19.61 0.01
CA LYS A 85 3.97 19.27 -1.41
C LYS A 85 2.81 19.76 -2.27
N THR A 86 2.46 21.03 -2.14
CA THR A 86 1.32 21.66 -2.83
C THR A 86 1.43 21.67 -4.37
N ASN A 87 2.63 21.48 -4.92
CA ASN A 87 2.89 21.37 -6.36
C ASN A 87 2.86 19.93 -6.90
N TYR A 88 2.56 18.94 -6.06
CA TYR A 88 2.43 17.54 -6.49
C TYR A 88 0.99 17.24 -6.92
N GLN A 89 0.84 16.17 -7.71
CA GLN A 89 -0.46 15.66 -8.10
C GLN A 89 -0.76 14.36 -7.33
N LEU A 90 -2.00 14.23 -6.87
CA LEU A 90 -2.46 13.04 -6.14
C LEU A 90 -3.07 12.02 -7.10
N PHE A 91 -2.59 10.80 -7.05
CA PHE A 91 -3.22 9.63 -7.67
C PHE A 91 -3.82 8.74 -6.56
N LEU A 92 -5.13 8.51 -6.63
CA LEU A 92 -5.84 7.65 -5.68
C LEU A 92 -5.94 6.22 -6.24
N CYS A 93 -5.62 5.24 -5.40
CA CYS A 93 -5.69 3.82 -5.70
C CYS A 93 -6.14 3.03 -4.46
N ASN A 94 -6.37 1.71 -4.60
CA ASN A 94 -6.96 0.90 -3.54
C ASN A 94 -5.94 0.20 -2.64
N SER A 95 -4.66 0.13 -3.07
CA SER A 95 -3.64 -0.62 -2.32
C SER A 95 -2.23 -0.06 -2.55
N GLY A 96 -1.32 -0.39 -1.62
CA GLY A 96 0.10 -0.09 -1.79
C GLY A 96 0.73 -0.78 -3.02
N ALA A 97 0.24 -1.97 -3.39
CA ALA A 97 0.67 -2.64 -4.61
C ALA A 97 0.32 -1.83 -5.86
N GLU A 98 -0.91 -1.32 -5.96
CA GLU A 98 -1.33 -0.45 -7.06
C GLU A 98 -0.57 0.88 -7.09
N ALA A 99 -0.27 1.45 -5.93
CA ALA A 99 0.56 2.65 -5.83
C ALA A 99 1.96 2.39 -6.39
N ASN A 100 2.62 1.30 -6.00
CA ASN A 100 3.94 0.91 -6.50
C ASN A 100 3.91 0.61 -8.01
N GLU A 101 2.92 -0.14 -8.50
CA GLU A 101 2.77 -0.40 -9.94
C GLU A 101 2.71 0.89 -10.76
N ASN A 102 1.87 1.83 -10.33
CA ASN A 102 1.70 3.08 -11.06
C ASN A 102 2.92 4.00 -10.93
N ALA A 103 3.59 4.03 -9.78
CA ALA A 103 4.82 4.80 -9.60
C ALA A 103 5.95 4.28 -10.51
N LEU A 104 6.18 2.96 -10.54
CA LEU A 104 7.18 2.32 -11.38
C LEU A 104 6.87 2.54 -12.88
N LYS A 105 5.62 2.38 -13.28
CA LYS A 105 5.16 2.62 -14.64
C LYS A 105 5.37 4.09 -15.05
N LEU A 106 5.00 5.04 -14.18
CA LEU A 106 5.14 6.46 -14.44
C LEU A 106 6.62 6.86 -14.58
N ALA A 107 7.48 6.35 -13.70
CA ALA A 107 8.92 6.57 -13.78
C ALA A 107 9.51 6.04 -15.10
N SER A 108 9.08 4.85 -15.53
CA SER A 108 9.50 4.27 -16.80
C SER A 108 9.04 5.07 -18.01
N PHE A 109 7.82 5.61 -18.00
CA PHE A 109 7.35 6.53 -19.05
C PHE A 109 8.16 7.82 -19.12
N TYR A 110 8.57 8.35 -17.96
CA TYR A 110 9.30 9.61 -17.90
C TYR A 110 10.69 9.55 -18.56
N ASN A 111 11.43 8.46 -18.40
CA ASN A 111 12.81 8.34 -18.88
C ASN A 111 13.08 7.15 -19.79
N ASN A 112 12.04 6.39 -20.15
CA ASN A 112 12.13 5.17 -20.97
C ASN A 112 13.07 4.09 -20.42
N ARG A 113 13.36 4.09 -19.12
CA ARG A 113 14.21 3.10 -18.46
C ARG A 113 13.38 1.93 -17.95
N LYS A 114 14.00 0.75 -17.91
CA LYS A 114 13.36 -0.52 -17.55
C LYS A 114 13.87 -1.09 -16.24
N LYS A 115 15.11 -0.76 -15.86
CA LYS A 115 15.74 -1.35 -14.67
C LYS A 115 15.17 -0.72 -13.39
N ILE A 116 14.89 -1.57 -12.43
CA ILE A 116 14.36 -1.24 -11.11
C ILE A 116 15.35 -1.78 -10.09
N ILE A 117 15.74 -0.95 -9.15
CA ILE A 117 16.52 -1.35 -7.99
C ILE A 117 15.54 -1.57 -6.85
N ALA A 118 15.60 -2.74 -6.22
CA ALA A 118 14.91 -3.09 -4.99
C ALA A 118 15.92 -3.59 -3.94
N PHE A 119 15.55 -3.61 -2.68
CA PHE A 119 16.45 -4.10 -1.63
C PHE A 119 16.08 -5.51 -1.18
N LYS A 120 17.08 -6.29 -0.77
CA LYS A 120 16.85 -7.60 -0.17
C LYS A 120 15.94 -7.50 1.04
N ASN A 121 15.09 -8.51 1.23
CA ASN A 121 14.03 -8.58 2.25
C ASN A 121 12.92 -7.51 2.12
N ALA A 122 12.86 -6.74 1.03
CA ALA A 122 11.78 -5.78 0.81
C ALA A 122 10.50 -6.45 0.29
N PHE A 123 9.37 -5.86 0.65
CA PHE A 123 8.05 -6.24 0.16
C PHE A 123 7.36 -5.03 -0.46
N HIS A 124 6.95 -5.15 -1.73
CA HIS A 124 6.32 -4.05 -2.49
C HIS A 124 4.91 -4.36 -2.96
N GLY A 125 4.46 -5.59 -2.84
CA GLY A 125 3.12 -6.01 -3.22
C GLY A 125 3.07 -7.39 -3.86
N ARG A 126 1.89 -7.79 -4.31
CA ARG A 126 1.65 -9.11 -4.90
C ARG A 126 1.07 -9.05 -6.32
N THR A 127 1.06 -7.87 -6.92
CA THR A 127 0.67 -7.66 -8.32
C THR A 127 1.91 -7.60 -9.20
N SER A 128 1.78 -7.89 -10.47
CA SER A 128 2.77 -7.83 -11.56
C SER A 128 4.20 -7.36 -11.19
N LEU A 129 4.50 -6.08 -11.39
CA LEU A 129 5.83 -5.53 -11.15
C LEU A 129 6.14 -5.34 -9.66
N ALA A 130 5.13 -5.08 -8.85
CA ALA A 130 5.30 -4.98 -7.39
C ALA A 130 5.70 -6.32 -6.77
N VAL A 131 5.18 -7.46 -7.26
CA VAL A 131 5.63 -8.79 -6.79
C VAL A 131 7.02 -9.13 -7.33
N ALA A 132 7.32 -8.74 -8.57
CA ALA A 132 8.67 -8.92 -9.13
C ALA A 132 9.74 -8.14 -8.33
N ALA A 133 9.39 -6.96 -7.79
CA ALA A 133 10.25 -6.16 -6.93
C ALA A 133 10.24 -6.60 -5.44
N THR A 134 9.45 -7.61 -5.08
CA THR A 134 9.41 -8.19 -3.74
C THR A 134 10.44 -9.33 -3.63
N ASP A 135 11.33 -9.25 -2.64
CA ASP A 135 12.37 -10.28 -2.43
C ASP A 135 11.79 -11.53 -1.75
N ASN A 136 10.91 -12.21 -2.45
CA ASN A 136 10.33 -13.49 -2.03
C ASN A 136 9.95 -14.34 -3.25
N PRO A 137 10.85 -15.19 -3.75
CA PRO A 137 10.62 -15.98 -4.95
C PRO A 137 9.43 -16.96 -4.82
N LYS A 138 8.99 -17.27 -3.60
CA LYS A 138 7.85 -18.19 -3.38
C LYS A 138 6.49 -17.62 -3.81
N ILE A 139 6.41 -16.29 -3.96
CA ILE A 139 5.16 -15.61 -4.35
C ILE A 139 5.22 -15.01 -5.75
N VAL A 140 6.37 -15.10 -6.43
CA VAL A 140 6.52 -14.65 -7.83
C VAL A 140 6.05 -15.78 -8.73
N ALA A 141 4.94 -15.56 -9.41
CA ALA A 141 4.47 -16.52 -10.42
C ALA A 141 5.30 -16.38 -11.71
N PRO A 142 5.40 -17.44 -12.55
CA PRO A 142 6.17 -17.38 -13.81
C PRO A 142 5.78 -16.20 -14.72
N VAL A 143 4.52 -15.80 -14.72
CA VAL A 143 4.04 -14.64 -15.48
C VAL A 143 4.55 -13.29 -14.95
N ASN A 144 5.09 -13.27 -13.75
CA ASN A 144 5.63 -12.06 -13.10
C ASN A 144 7.16 -12.03 -13.07
N GLU A 145 7.82 -13.07 -13.56
CA GLU A 145 9.28 -13.12 -13.63
C GLU A 145 9.82 -12.08 -14.63
N THR A 146 10.88 -11.38 -14.25
CA THR A 146 11.52 -10.38 -15.09
C THR A 146 12.98 -10.14 -14.68
N ASP A 147 13.84 -9.92 -15.68
CA ASP A 147 15.24 -9.52 -15.47
C ASP A 147 15.39 -8.00 -15.23
N ASN A 148 14.29 -7.27 -15.16
CA ASN A 148 14.34 -5.83 -14.99
C ASN A 148 14.55 -5.40 -13.53
N VAL A 149 14.38 -6.30 -12.55
CA VAL A 149 14.56 -6.00 -11.13
C VAL A 149 15.92 -6.51 -10.64
N VAL A 150 16.66 -5.65 -9.97
CA VAL A 150 17.95 -5.95 -9.35
C VAL A 150 17.84 -5.76 -7.85
N PHE A 151 18.15 -6.79 -7.06
CA PHE A 151 18.11 -6.74 -5.61
C PHE A 151 19.47 -6.43 -5.03
N LEU A 152 19.58 -5.32 -4.29
CA LEU A 152 20.77 -4.90 -3.59
C LEU A 152 20.68 -5.16 -2.08
N PRO A 153 21.80 -5.35 -1.38
CA PRO A 153 21.79 -5.35 0.08
C PRO A 153 21.27 -4.00 0.62
N PHE A 154 20.54 -4.04 1.73
CA PHE A 154 20.09 -2.82 2.39
C PHE A 154 21.26 -2.11 3.07
N ASN A 155 21.33 -0.78 2.99
CA ASN A 155 22.40 0.07 3.51
C ASN A 155 23.81 -0.22 2.93
N ASP A 156 23.89 -0.71 1.71
CA ASP A 156 25.15 -0.90 0.98
C ASP A 156 25.27 0.19 -0.12
N GLU A 157 25.92 1.29 0.23
CA GLU A 157 26.11 2.43 -0.68
C GLU A 157 26.98 2.06 -1.87
N ALA A 158 28.03 1.24 -1.67
CA ALA A 158 28.90 0.81 -2.74
C ALA A 158 28.17 -0.06 -3.79
N ALA A 159 27.30 -0.97 -3.33
CA ALA A 159 26.45 -1.75 -4.23
C ALA A 159 25.47 -0.86 -5.01
N LEU A 160 24.95 0.18 -4.37
CA LEU A 160 24.04 1.13 -5.03
C LEU A 160 24.77 1.97 -6.08
N GLU A 161 25.95 2.50 -5.77
CA GLU A 161 26.79 3.26 -6.71
C GLU A 161 27.18 2.40 -7.93
N GLN A 162 27.57 1.14 -7.68
CA GLN A 162 27.91 0.22 -8.77
C GLN A 162 26.70 -0.05 -9.67
N ALA A 163 25.51 -0.27 -9.09
CA ALA A 163 24.28 -0.48 -9.86
C ALA A 163 23.93 0.74 -10.72
N PHE A 164 24.13 1.95 -10.22
CA PHE A 164 23.96 3.17 -11.03
C PHE A 164 24.99 3.30 -12.13
N ALA A 165 26.24 2.88 -11.91
CA ALA A 165 27.26 2.85 -12.95
C ALA A 165 26.89 1.84 -14.06
N ASP A 166 26.36 0.67 -13.68
CA ASP A 166 26.01 -0.40 -14.62
C ASP A 166 24.73 -0.11 -15.43
N PHE A 167 23.74 0.58 -14.83
CA PHE A 167 22.41 0.75 -15.41
C PHE A 167 22.00 2.22 -15.60
N GLY A 168 22.82 3.17 -15.19
CA GLY A 168 22.50 4.61 -15.17
C GLY A 168 22.49 5.32 -16.52
N ASN A 169 22.98 4.66 -17.59
CA ASN A 169 23.09 5.20 -18.96
C ASN A 169 21.87 4.87 -19.82
#